data_965052d47b6b8b755ad8ba981d5037a5
#
_entry.id   965052d47b6b8b755ad8ba981d5037a5
#
_cell.length_a   1.000
_cell.length_b   1.000
_cell.length_c   1.000
_cell.angle_alpha   90.00
_cell.angle_beta   90.00
_cell.angle_gamma   90.00
#
_symmetry.space_group_name_H-M   'P 1'
#
loop_
_entity.id
_entity.type
_entity.pdbx_description
1 polymer ?
#
loop_
_entity_poly.entity_id
_entity_poly.type
_entity_poly.pdbx_seq_one_letter_code
_entity_poly.pdbx_strand_id
1 'polypeptide(L)'
;IQKARATADYVIIIVHGGHEHYQLPSLRMQETYRFFIDAGADVVVNHHQHCFSGYEIYNNKYIFYGLGNFCFDNPVKRNSIWNEGYMLSLNFSDYGKIDFSLIPYIQCDQLPKVRLLKESEKAVFFDKISSLNKIIQSPDMLKDSFYAFCMTKRRLYLSLFEPYPGRYLKYIYRMGYLPSFLFSKTRLFIQNFMDCESHHDIVKEVIKINRK
;
A
#
# COMPACT_ATOMS: atom_id res chain seq x y z
N ILE A 1 -19.64 7.48 -4.64
CA ILE A 1 -19.45 6.96 -5.99
C ILE A 1 -20.77 7.11 -6.75
N GLN A 2 -21.85 6.46 -6.35
CA GLN A 2 -23.16 6.49 -7.05
C GLN A 2 -23.68 7.90 -7.35
N LYS A 3 -23.55 8.84 -6.40
CA LYS A 3 -23.93 10.26 -6.64
C LYS A 3 -23.06 10.90 -7.73
N ALA A 4 -21.77 10.65 -7.72
CA ALA A 4 -20.85 11.16 -8.74
C ALA A 4 -21.19 10.54 -10.12
N ARG A 5 -21.47 9.24 -10.16
CA ARG A 5 -21.86 8.54 -11.39
C ARG A 5 -23.12 9.08 -12.05
N ALA A 6 -24.06 9.60 -11.25
CA ALA A 6 -25.29 10.19 -11.77
C ALA A 6 -25.08 11.56 -12.48
N THR A 7 -23.93 12.19 -12.29
CA THR A 7 -23.67 13.57 -12.75
C THR A 7 -22.35 13.73 -13.55
N ALA A 8 -21.59 12.64 -13.72
CA ALA A 8 -20.30 12.67 -14.41
C ALA A 8 -20.17 11.49 -15.39
N ASP A 9 -19.52 11.75 -16.53
CA ASP A 9 -19.26 10.73 -17.54
C ASP A 9 -18.21 9.72 -17.05
N TYR A 10 -17.26 10.18 -16.24
CA TYR A 10 -16.20 9.34 -15.65
C TYR A 10 -16.03 9.60 -14.16
N VAL A 11 -15.81 8.55 -13.40
CA VAL A 11 -15.56 8.60 -11.96
C VAL A 11 -14.20 8.01 -11.63
N ILE A 12 -13.28 8.87 -11.19
CA ILE A 12 -11.95 8.46 -10.73
C ILE A 12 -11.91 8.54 -9.21
N ILE A 13 -11.46 7.49 -8.55
CA ILE A 13 -11.25 7.46 -7.12
C ILE A 13 -9.76 7.54 -6.82
N ILE A 14 -9.37 8.58 -6.10
CA ILE A 14 -8.01 8.72 -5.56
C ILE A 14 -8.04 8.28 -4.10
N VAL A 15 -7.24 7.26 -3.77
CA VAL A 15 -7.14 6.68 -2.43
C VAL A 15 -5.78 7.03 -1.83
N HIS A 16 -5.75 7.33 -0.55
CA HIS A 16 -4.51 7.44 0.21
C HIS A 16 -4.48 6.31 1.25
N GLY A 17 -3.84 5.20 0.91
CA GLY A 17 -3.83 4.00 1.75
C GLY A 17 -2.80 2.95 1.31
N GLY A 18 -2.73 1.87 2.07
CA GLY A 18 -1.79 0.77 1.83
C GLY A 18 -0.68 0.71 2.87
N HIS A 19 0.35 -0.07 2.56
CA HIS A 19 1.46 -0.35 3.49
C HIS A 19 2.74 0.29 2.98
N GLU A 20 3.37 1.13 3.81
CA GLU A 20 4.62 1.80 3.45
C GLU A 20 5.71 0.79 3.02
N HIS A 21 6.38 1.11 1.93
CA HIS A 21 7.47 0.31 1.33
C HIS A 21 7.08 -1.10 0.91
N TYR A 22 5.78 -1.34 0.65
CA TYR A 22 5.28 -2.60 0.12
C TYR A 22 4.63 -2.37 -1.24
N GLN A 23 5.20 -2.99 -2.28
CA GLN A 23 4.82 -2.76 -3.68
C GLN A 23 3.57 -3.52 -4.14
N LEU A 24 2.89 -4.23 -3.25
CA LEU A 24 1.68 -4.99 -3.56
C LEU A 24 0.51 -4.53 -2.69
N PRO A 25 -0.73 -4.69 -3.12
CA PRO A 25 -1.87 -4.51 -2.22
C PRO A 25 -1.94 -5.66 -1.19
N SER A 26 -2.56 -5.42 -0.05
CA SER A 26 -3.11 -6.53 0.74
C SER A 26 -4.39 -7.05 0.10
N LEU A 27 -4.82 -8.27 0.46
CA LEU A 27 -6.09 -8.83 -0.02
C LEU A 27 -7.26 -7.88 0.25
N ARG A 28 -7.35 -7.33 1.47
CA ARG A 28 -8.37 -6.34 1.83
C ARG A 28 -8.33 -5.08 0.96
N MET A 29 -7.16 -4.59 0.60
CA MET A 29 -7.04 -3.46 -0.34
C MET A 29 -7.60 -3.82 -1.71
N GLN A 30 -7.22 -4.99 -2.23
CA GLN A 30 -7.69 -5.46 -3.53
C GLN A 30 -9.22 -5.57 -3.55
N GLU A 31 -9.81 -6.24 -2.56
CA GLU A 31 -11.26 -6.37 -2.41
C GLU A 31 -11.95 -5.00 -2.31
N THR A 32 -11.41 -4.09 -1.49
CA THR A 32 -11.98 -2.74 -1.33
C THR A 32 -11.94 -1.94 -2.63
N TYR A 33 -10.85 -2.03 -3.40
CA TYR A 33 -10.73 -1.24 -4.62
C TYR A 33 -11.54 -1.84 -5.77
N ARG A 34 -11.69 -3.16 -5.81
CA ARG A 34 -12.64 -3.83 -6.70
C ARG A 34 -14.09 -3.43 -6.37
N PHE A 35 -14.44 -3.37 -5.08
CA PHE A 35 -15.75 -2.86 -4.65
C PHE A 35 -15.98 -1.41 -5.12
N PHE A 36 -14.98 -0.55 -5.16
CA PHE A 36 -15.15 0.80 -5.71
C PHE A 36 -15.48 0.77 -7.21
N ILE A 37 -14.87 -0.14 -7.96
CA ILE A 37 -15.23 -0.36 -9.36
C ILE A 37 -16.67 -0.86 -9.48
N ASP A 38 -17.06 -1.86 -8.70
CA ASP A 38 -18.43 -2.41 -8.71
C ASP A 38 -19.49 -1.37 -8.30
N ALA A 39 -19.10 -0.42 -7.44
CA ALA A 39 -19.96 0.71 -7.04
C ALA A 39 -20.04 1.83 -8.10
N GLY A 40 -19.34 1.70 -9.24
CA GLY A 40 -19.46 2.59 -10.38
C GLY A 40 -18.24 3.50 -10.65
N ALA A 41 -17.08 3.23 -10.05
CA ALA A 41 -15.85 3.92 -10.44
C ALA A 41 -15.31 3.38 -11.76
N ASP A 42 -14.66 4.24 -12.55
CA ASP A 42 -13.99 3.86 -13.79
C ASP A 42 -12.50 3.59 -13.57
N VAL A 43 -11.88 4.33 -12.66
CA VAL A 43 -10.45 4.19 -12.32
C VAL A 43 -10.28 4.37 -10.81
N VAL A 44 -9.44 3.53 -10.21
CA VAL A 44 -8.96 3.70 -8.84
C VAL A 44 -7.45 3.92 -8.86
N VAL A 45 -6.98 4.98 -8.23
CA VAL A 45 -5.56 5.33 -8.12
C VAL A 45 -5.17 5.47 -6.66
N ASN A 46 -4.20 4.67 -6.23
CA ASN A 46 -3.74 4.67 -4.84
C ASN A 46 -2.39 5.37 -4.67
N HIS A 47 -2.24 6.03 -3.52
CA HIS A 47 -1.02 6.65 -3.02
C HIS A 47 -0.74 6.19 -1.58
N HIS A 48 0.36 6.62 -0.97
CA HIS A 48 0.82 6.38 0.41
C HIS A 48 1.98 5.40 0.56
N GLN A 49 2.09 4.38 -0.26
CA GLN A 49 3.08 3.31 -0.09
C GLN A 49 4.54 3.79 -0.22
N HIS A 50 4.76 5.01 -0.73
CA HIS A 50 6.08 5.59 -0.98
C HIS A 50 6.98 4.77 -1.93
N CYS A 51 6.38 3.87 -2.69
CA CYS A 51 6.98 3.09 -3.76
C CYS A 51 5.91 2.82 -4.82
N PHE A 52 6.33 2.59 -6.05
CA PHE A 52 5.39 2.21 -7.08
C PHE A 52 4.90 0.78 -6.88
N SER A 53 3.73 0.49 -7.39
CA SER A 53 3.09 -0.82 -7.40
C SER A 53 2.63 -1.17 -8.81
N GLY A 54 2.17 -2.40 -8.99
CA GLY A 54 1.48 -2.82 -10.19
C GLY A 54 0.05 -2.27 -10.27
N TYR A 55 -0.66 -2.72 -11.29
CA TYR A 55 -2.07 -2.44 -11.53
C TYR A 55 -2.80 -3.70 -11.96
N GLU A 56 -4.12 -3.68 -11.91
CA GLU A 56 -4.98 -4.71 -12.51
C GLU A 56 -6.08 -4.10 -13.37
N ILE A 57 -6.61 -4.93 -14.27
CA ILE A 57 -7.83 -4.65 -15.01
C ILE A 57 -8.91 -5.52 -14.40
N TYR A 58 -9.92 -4.88 -13.81
CA TYR A 58 -11.05 -5.55 -13.18
C TYR A 58 -12.36 -5.02 -13.78
N ASN A 59 -13.20 -5.90 -14.30
CA ASN A 59 -14.45 -5.56 -15.00
C ASN A 59 -14.25 -4.48 -16.09
N ASN A 60 -13.18 -4.60 -16.91
CA ASN A 60 -12.76 -3.64 -17.93
C ASN A 60 -12.47 -2.22 -17.41
N LYS A 61 -12.14 -2.08 -16.13
CA LYS A 61 -11.76 -0.84 -15.45
C LYS A 61 -10.36 -1.01 -14.81
N TYR A 62 -9.74 0.09 -14.42
CA TYR A 62 -8.34 0.10 -14.00
C TYR A 62 -8.19 0.39 -12.52
N ILE A 63 -7.33 -0.38 -11.85
CA ILE A 63 -6.94 -0.17 -10.46
C ILE A 63 -5.42 -0.08 -10.40
N PHE A 64 -4.88 1.09 -10.06
CA PHE A 64 -3.45 1.36 -9.87
C PHE A 64 -3.14 1.37 -8.38
N TYR A 65 -2.33 0.43 -7.90
CA TYR A 65 -2.10 0.20 -6.48
C TYR A 65 -1.05 1.09 -5.85
N GLY A 66 -0.30 1.85 -6.61
CA GLY A 66 0.66 2.83 -6.10
C GLY A 66 1.51 3.44 -7.22
N LEU A 67 1.64 4.76 -7.22
CA LEU A 67 2.40 5.50 -8.24
C LEU A 67 3.87 5.75 -7.83
N GLY A 68 4.19 5.63 -6.54
CA GLY A 68 5.48 6.05 -5.98
C GLY A 68 5.50 7.52 -5.56
N ASN A 69 6.66 7.98 -5.09
CA ASN A 69 6.89 9.39 -4.72
C ASN A 69 7.23 10.20 -5.95
N PHE A 70 6.58 11.35 -6.15
CA PHE A 70 6.93 12.21 -7.28
C PHE A 70 8.19 13.04 -7.03
N CYS A 71 8.27 13.72 -5.87
CA CYS A 71 9.47 14.45 -5.46
C CYS A 71 9.51 14.50 -3.93
N PHE A 72 10.22 13.54 -3.34
CA PHE A 72 10.35 13.43 -1.89
C PHE A 72 11.79 13.08 -1.54
N ASP A 73 12.65 14.09 -1.38
CA ASP A 73 14.06 13.88 -1.09
C ASP A 73 14.27 13.32 0.32
N ASN A 74 14.85 12.15 0.37
CA ASN A 74 15.29 11.51 1.59
C ASN A 74 16.68 10.89 1.37
N PRO A 75 17.76 11.58 1.79
CA PRO A 75 19.13 11.12 1.54
C PRO A 75 19.43 9.70 2.04
N VAL A 76 18.75 9.26 3.11
CA VAL A 76 18.92 7.90 3.67
C VAL A 76 18.29 6.82 2.79
N LYS A 77 17.33 7.17 1.94
CA LYS A 77 16.59 6.23 1.09
C LYS A 77 17.00 6.27 -0.38
N ARG A 78 18.08 6.98 -0.72
CA ARG A 78 18.58 7.03 -2.11
C ARG A 78 18.96 5.65 -2.63
N ASN A 79 18.86 5.46 -3.95
CA ASN A 79 19.11 4.20 -4.64
C ASN A 79 18.26 3.02 -4.15
N SER A 80 16.99 3.28 -3.87
CA SER A 80 16.04 2.27 -3.42
C SER A 80 14.71 2.42 -4.16
N ILE A 81 13.76 1.52 -3.88
CA ILE A 81 12.37 1.60 -4.41
C ILE A 81 11.67 2.93 -4.07
N TRP A 82 12.17 3.69 -3.11
CA TRP A 82 11.72 5.04 -2.76
C TRP A 82 11.86 6.04 -3.91
N ASN A 83 12.86 5.83 -4.77
CA ASN A 83 13.20 6.77 -5.83
C ASN A 83 12.49 6.47 -7.16
N GLU A 84 11.92 5.28 -7.31
CA GLU A 84 11.24 4.87 -8.55
C GLU A 84 9.75 5.17 -8.46
N GLY A 85 9.17 5.66 -9.56
CA GLY A 85 7.73 5.92 -9.68
C GLY A 85 7.30 6.06 -11.13
N TYR A 86 6.00 6.26 -11.32
CA TYR A 86 5.44 6.60 -12.63
C TYR A 86 4.32 7.62 -12.50
N MET A 87 4.22 8.49 -13.50
CA MET A 87 3.01 9.28 -13.73
C MET A 87 2.04 8.44 -14.54
N LEU A 88 0.76 8.58 -14.22
CA LEU A 88 -0.32 7.95 -14.95
C LEU A 88 -0.98 8.98 -15.86
N SER A 89 -0.94 8.73 -17.17
CA SER A 89 -1.71 9.48 -18.16
C SER A 89 -2.97 8.70 -18.50
N LEU A 90 -4.14 9.32 -18.37
CA LEU A 90 -5.43 8.75 -18.71
C LEU A 90 -6.01 9.51 -19.91
N ASN A 91 -6.41 8.80 -20.95
CA ASN A 91 -7.08 9.36 -22.10
C ASN A 91 -8.53 8.86 -22.12
N PHE A 92 -9.46 9.82 -22.10
CA PHE A 92 -10.90 9.57 -22.09
C PHE A 92 -11.45 9.80 -23.48
N SER A 93 -12.20 8.85 -24.02
CA SER A 93 -12.87 8.99 -25.30
C SER A 93 -14.36 9.24 -25.12
N ASP A 94 -14.98 9.91 -26.10
CA ASP A 94 -16.44 10.17 -26.13
C ASP A 94 -17.29 8.89 -26.10
N TYR A 95 -16.69 7.72 -26.38
CA TYR A 95 -17.34 6.42 -26.38
C TYR A 95 -17.20 5.63 -25.07
N GLY A 96 -16.81 6.29 -23.97
CA GLY A 96 -16.67 5.65 -22.65
C GLY A 96 -15.44 4.77 -22.50
N LYS A 97 -14.52 4.77 -23.48
CA LYS A 97 -13.26 4.03 -23.38
C LYS A 97 -12.21 4.87 -22.68
N ILE A 98 -11.48 4.24 -21.79
CA ILE A 98 -10.32 4.83 -21.12
C ILE A 98 -9.08 4.06 -21.58
N ASP A 99 -8.12 4.77 -22.15
CA ASP A 99 -6.78 4.26 -22.40
C ASP A 99 -5.81 4.90 -21.42
N PHE A 100 -4.71 4.24 -21.09
CA PHE A 100 -3.70 4.78 -20.20
C PHE A 100 -2.27 4.54 -20.69
N SER A 101 -1.37 5.37 -20.20
CA SER A 101 0.06 5.14 -20.35
C SER A 101 0.79 5.42 -19.02
N LEU A 102 1.81 4.63 -18.74
CA LEU A 102 2.70 4.81 -17.60
C LEU A 102 3.94 5.56 -18.08
N ILE A 103 4.25 6.67 -17.42
CA ILE A 103 5.43 7.50 -17.71
C ILE A 103 6.40 7.33 -16.54
N PRO A 104 7.35 6.36 -16.62
CA PRO A 104 8.22 6.05 -15.50
C PRO A 104 9.29 7.10 -15.33
N TYR A 105 9.64 7.37 -14.07
CA TYR A 105 10.63 8.34 -13.67
C TYR A 105 11.46 7.85 -12.47
N ILE A 106 12.60 8.49 -12.26
CA ILE A 106 13.37 8.43 -11.01
C ILE A 106 13.32 9.82 -10.36
N GLN A 107 13.06 9.83 -9.07
CA GLN A 107 13.07 11.03 -8.25
C GLN A 107 14.17 10.98 -7.19
N CYS A 108 14.84 12.10 -6.93
CA CYS A 108 15.76 12.31 -5.81
C CYS A 108 16.80 11.18 -5.60
N ASP A 109 17.36 10.64 -6.70
CA ASP A 109 18.38 9.59 -6.66
C ASP A 109 19.76 10.16 -6.24
N GLN A 110 20.18 11.27 -6.83
CA GLN A 110 21.42 11.98 -6.52
C GLN A 110 21.16 13.38 -5.98
N LEU A 111 20.23 14.10 -6.61
CA LEU A 111 19.83 15.47 -6.32
C LEU A 111 18.32 15.52 -6.14
N PRO A 112 17.76 16.54 -5.44
CA PRO A 112 16.32 16.72 -5.29
C PRO A 112 15.66 17.14 -6.61
N LYS A 113 15.60 16.25 -7.58
CA LYS A 113 15.00 16.43 -8.90
C LYS A 113 14.31 15.17 -9.37
N VAL A 114 13.41 15.33 -10.35
CA VAL A 114 12.76 14.22 -11.06
C VAL A 114 13.33 14.16 -12.47
N ARG A 115 13.60 12.97 -12.97
CA ARG A 115 13.98 12.72 -14.36
C ARG A 115 13.18 11.54 -14.92
N LEU A 116 12.84 11.60 -16.18
CA LEU A 116 12.29 10.46 -16.89
C LEU A 116 13.33 9.34 -17.01
N LEU A 117 12.86 8.10 -17.04
CA LEU A 117 13.72 6.97 -17.34
C LEU A 117 14.23 7.03 -18.77
N LYS A 118 15.50 6.64 -18.96
CA LYS A 118 16.10 6.40 -20.29
C LYS A 118 15.49 5.12 -20.90
N GLU A 119 15.58 4.98 -22.22
CA GLU A 119 15.02 3.79 -22.90
C GLU A 119 15.57 2.47 -22.33
N SER A 120 16.86 2.42 -22.00
CA SER A 120 17.47 1.23 -21.39
C SER A 120 16.97 0.93 -19.98
N GLU A 121 16.49 1.94 -19.24
CA GLU A 121 15.92 1.77 -17.89
C GLU A 121 14.44 1.39 -17.93
N LYS A 122 13.71 1.82 -18.96
CA LYS A 122 12.27 1.56 -19.12
C LYS A 122 11.95 0.07 -19.22
N ALA A 123 12.74 -0.70 -19.97
CA ALA A 123 12.53 -2.14 -20.10
C ALA A 123 12.54 -2.83 -18.73
N VAL A 124 13.54 -2.54 -17.89
CA VAL A 124 13.65 -3.09 -16.54
C VAL A 124 12.48 -2.65 -15.66
N PHE A 125 12.03 -1.40 -15.79
CA PHE A 125 10.89 -0.89 -15.05
C PHE A 125 9.59 -1.63 -15.43
N PHE A 126 9.32 -1.80 -16.72
CA PHE A 126 8.12 -2.50 -17.18
C PHE A 126 8.15 -4.00 -16.87
N ASP A 127 9.32 -4.64 -16.81
CA ASP A 127 9.47 -6.02 -16.32
C ASP A 127 9.10 -6.11 -14.83
N LYS A 128 9.50 -5.14 -14.02
CA LYS A 128 9.06 -5.06 -12.61
C LYS A 128 7.53 -4.91 -12.51
N ILE A 129 6.91 -4.00 -13.27
CA ILE A 129 5.45 -3.82 -13.32
C ILE A 129 4.76 -5.13 -13.73
N SER A 130 5.24 -5.79 -14.78
CA SER A 130 4.69 -7.06 -15.24
C SER A 130 4.75 -8.14 -14.16
N SER A 131 5.86 -8.22 -13.43
CA SER A 131 6.04 -9.17 -12.33
C SER A 131 5.08 -8.88 -11.17
N LEU A 132 4.91 -7.61 -10.80
CA LEU A 132 3.94 -7.20 -9.79
C LEU A 132 2.50 -7.53 -10.21
N ASN A 133 2.14 -7.26 -11.47
CA ASN A 133 0.81 -7.56 -12.00
C ASN A 133 0.50 -9.06 -11.96
N LYS A 134 1.47 -9.93 -12.28
CA LYS A 134 1.30 -11.39 -12.17
C LYS A 134 0.96 -11.81 -10.74
N ILE A 135 1.64 -11.24 -9.74
CA ILE A 135 1.35 -11.52 -8.33
C ILE A 135 -0.04 -11.01 -7.94
N ILE A 136 -0.39 -9.79 -8.35
CA ILE A 136 -1.70 -9.16 -8.05
C ILE A 136 -2.85 -9.99 -8.64
N GLN A 137 -2.67 -10.58 -9.82
CA GLN A 137 -3.68 -11.41 -10.48
C GLN A 137 -3.85 -12.80 -9.87
N SER A 138 -2.89 -13.27 -9.04
CA SER A 138 -2.94 -14.56 -8.38
C SER A 138 -3.25 -14.40 -6.89
N PRO A 139 -4.46 -14.77 -6.41
CA PRO A 139 -4.82 -14.65 -5.00
C PRO A 139 -3.86 -15.36 -4.06
N ASP A 140 -3.38 -16.56 -4.43
CA ASP A 140 -2.46 -17.32 -3.61
C ASP A 140 -1.08 -16.63 -3.53
N MET A 141 -0.51 -16.22 -4.66
CA MET A 141 0.77 -15.50 -4.68
C MET A 141 0.68 -14.17 -3.92
N LEU A 142 -0.44 -13.45 -4.03
CA LEU A 142 -0.66 -12.21 -3.33
C LEU A 142 -0.74 -12.43 -1.81
N LYS A 143 -1.47 -13.46 -1.39
CA LYS A 143 -1.59 -13.88 0.02
C LYS A 143 -0.23 -14.25 0.61
N ASP A 144 0.53 -15.10 -0.09
CA ASP A 144 1.84 -15.55 0.36
C ASP A 144 2.84 -14.38 0.43
N SER A 145 2.83 -13.49 -0.56
CA SER A 145 3.65 -12.28 -0.56
C SER A 145 3.31 -11.35 0.60
N PHE A 146 2.02 -11.17 0.90
CA PHE A 146 1.60 -10.35 2.04
C PHE A 146 1.97 -11.01 3.38
N TYR A 147 1.82 -12.33 3.49
CA TYR A 147 2.27 -13.07 4.67
C TYR A 147 3.77 -12.91 4.89
N ALA A 148 4.59 -13.07 3.84
CA ALA A 148 6.03 -12.87 3.91
C ALA A 148 6.38 -11.45 4.38
N PHE A 149 5.71 -10.43 3.84
CA PHE A 149 5.88 -9.04 4.30
C PHE A 149 5.51 -8.88 5.78
N CYS A 150 4.39 -9.45 6.24
CA CYS A 150 3.98 -9.42 7.66
C CYS A 150 5.03 -10.08 8.55
N MET A 151 5.66 -11.17 8.10
CA MET A 151 6.72 -11.82 8.85
C MET A 151 7.96 -10.91 9.03
N THR A 152 8.32 -10.10 8.04
CA THR A 152 9.40 -9.10 8.21
C THR A 152 9.06 -8.03 9.24
N LYS A 153 7.79 -7.71 9.43
CA LYS A 153 7.31 -6.67 10.37
C LYS A 153 6.92 -7.22 11.74
N ARG A 154 6.89 -8.56 11.89
CA ARG A 154 6.34 -9.24 13.06
C ARG A 154 6.87 -8.70 14.40
N ARG A 155 8.19 -8.63 14.56
CA ARG A 155 8.80 -8.17 15.84
C ARG A 155 8.52 -6.69 16.11
N LEU A 156 8.48 -5.87 15.06
CA LEU A 156 8.14 -4.45 15.19
C LEU A 156 6.73 -4.28 15.76
N TYR A 157 5.74 -4.92 15.15
CA TYR A 157 4.34 -4.78 15.57
C TYR A 157 4.08 -5.46 16.93
N LEU A 158 4.60 -6.66 17.16
CA LEU A 158 4.45 -7.33 18.45
C LEU A 158 5.12 -6.54 19.59
N SER A 159 6.21 -5.80 19.34
CA SER A 159 6.85 -4.96 20.36
C SER A 159 5.94 -3.88 20.95
N LEU A 160 4.83 -3.54 20.27
CA LEU A 160 3.86 -2.58 20.78
C LEU A 160 3.02 -3.14 21.94
N PHE A 161 2.83 -4.46 21.95
CA PHE A 161 2.02 -5.19 22.92
C PHE A 161 2.87 -5.89 24.00
N GLU A 162 4.18 -5.96 23.82
CA GLU A 162 5.08 -6.52 24.83
C GLU A 162 5.21 -5.60 26.05
N PRO A 163 5.33 -6.14 27.27
CA PRO A 163 5.38 -5.36 28.50
C PRO A 163 6.72 -4.65 28.72
N TYR A 164 7.54 -4.53 27.73
CA TYR A 164 8.83 -3.85 27.83
C TYR A 164 8.66 -2.34 27.88
N PRO A 165 9.07 -1.67 28.98
CA PRO A 165 8.98 -0.22 29.08
C PRO A 165 10.04 0.47 28.21
N GLY A 166 9.65 1.62 27.67
CA GLY A 166 10.55 2.50 26.94
C GLY A 166 11.03 1.97 25.60
N ARG A 167 11.66 2.86 24.83
CA ARG A 167 12.10 2.57 23.45
C ARG A 167 13.30 1.62 23.39
N TYR A 168 14.17 1.65 24.42
CA TYR A 168 15.42 0.87 24.42
C TYR A 168 15.15 -0.64 24.56
N LEU A 169 14.35 -1.06 25.56
CA LEU A 169 14.01 -2.48 25.72
C LEU A 169 13.17 -2.99 24.55
N LYS A 170 12.27 -2.17 24.00
CA LYS A 170 11.55 -2.51 22.78
C LYS A 170 12.49 -2.70 21.58
N TYR A 171 13.55 -1.90 21.47
CA TYR A 171 14.57 -2.08 20.44
C TYR A 171 15.32 -3.41 20.59
N ILE A 172 15.77 -3.74 21.83
CA ILE A 172 16.46 -5.00 22.12
C ILE A 172 15.55 -6.20 21.82
N TYR A 173 14.26 -6.12 22.14
CA TYR A 173 13.28 -7.13 21.77
C TYR A 173 13.17 -7.29 20.25
N ARG A 174 13.10 -6.19 19.50
CA ARG A 174 13.05 -6.21 18.02
C ARG A 174 14.28 -6.89 17.42
N MET A 175 15.44 -6.71 18.03
CA MET A 175 16.68 -7.38 17.64
C MET A 175 16.70 -8.88 17.97
N GLY A 176 15.79 -9.36 18.80
CA GLY A 176 15.67 -10.78 19.14
C GLY A 176 16.33 -11.21 20.42
N TYR A 177 16.89 -10.29 21.19
CA TYR A 177 17.63 -10.59 22.42
C TYR A 177 16.73 -10.75 23.66
N LEU A 178 15.46 -10.39 23.58
CA LEU A 178 14.51 -10.55 24.66
C LEU A 178 13.38 -11.52 24.30
N PRO A 179 12.85 -12.32 25.25
CA PRO A 179 11.75 -13.23 25.01
C PRO A 179 10.44 -12.49 24.76
N SER A 180 9.43 -13.19 24.21
CA SER A 180 8.07 -12.67 24.09
C SER A 180 7.23 -13.13 25.27
N PHE A 181 6.48 -12.22 25.88
CA PHE A 181 5.46 -12.50 26.89
C PHE A 181 4.05 -12.60 26.28
N LEU A 182 3.92 -12.47 24.96
CA LEU A 182 2.66 -12.64 24.27
C LEU A 182 2.39 -14.14 24.03
N PHE A 183 1.89 -14.81 25.05
CA PHE A 183 1.44 -16.21 24.95
C PHE A 183 0.22 -16.32 24.02
N SER A 184 -0.09 -17.55 23.58
CA SER A 184 -1.17 -17.82 22.61
C SER A 184 -2.51 -17.22 23.02
N LYS A 185 -2.89 -17.32 24.30
CA LYS A 185 -4.13 -16.71 24.83
C LYS A 185 -4.14 -15.20 24.70
N THR A 186 -3.05 -14.53 25.09
CA THR A 186 -2.92 -13.06 24.97
C THR A 186 -3.02 -12.59 23.53
N ARG A 187 -2.43 -13.32 22.59
CA ARG A 187 -2.52 -13.02 21.16
C ARG A 187 -3.95 -13.14 20.63
N LEU A 188 -4.68 -14.17 21.04
CA LEU A 188 -6.09 -14.34 20.70
C LEU A 188 -6.96 -13.20 21.25
N PHE A 189 -6.70 -12.73 22.47
CA PHE A 189 -7.39 -11.56 23.00
C PHE A 189 -7.10 -10.29 22.20
N ILE A 190 -5.82 -10.02 21.87
CA ILE A 190 -5.43 -8.87 21.06
C ILE A 190 -6.10 -8.95 19.68
N GLN A 191 -6.10 -10.12 19.05
CA GLN A 191 -6.76 -10.33 17.77
C GLN A 191 -8.27 -10.05 17.87
N ASN A 192 -8.93 -10.57 18.90
CA ASN A 192 -10.37 -10.32 19.12
C ASN A 192 -10.68 -8.82 19.29
N PHE A 193 -9.81 -8.05 19.96
CA PHE A 193 -9.98 -6.60 20.06
C PHE A 193 -9.82 -5.87 18.72
N MET A 194 -9.05 -6.43 17.79
CA MET A 194 -8.87 -5.87 16.46
C MET A 194 -10.00 -6.24 15.49
N ASP A 195 -10.51 -7.46 15.62
CA ASP A 195 -11.50 -8.03 14.69
C ASP A 195 -12.94 -7.72 15.09
N CYS A 196 -13.21 -7.57 16.40
CA CYS A 196 -14.53 -7.27 16.93
C CYS A 196 -14.78 -5.76 17.01
N GLU A 197 -15.70 -5.26 16.20
CA GLU A 197 -16.03 -3.84 16.07
C GLU A 197 -16.37 -3.19 17.43
N SER A 198 -17.19 -3.84 18.26
CA SER A 198 -17.57 -3.32 19.57
C SER A 198 -16.37 -3.19 20.53
N HIS A 199 -15.47 -4.16 20.55
CA HIS A 199 -14.26 -4.08 21.37
C HIS A 199 -13.29 -3.05 20.83
N HIS A 200 -13.12 -2.99 19.51
CA HIS A 200 -12.27 -2.01 18.86
C HIS A 200 -12.66 -0.57 19.20
N ASP A 201 -13.97 -0.25 19.15
CA ASP A 201 -14.46 1.08 19.48
C ASP A 201 -14.21 1.45 20.96
N ILE A 202 -14.48 0.52 21.88
CA ILE A 202 -14.22 0.73 23.31
C ILE A 202 -12.73 0.98 23.57
N VAL A 203 -11.84 0.12 23.04
CA VAL A 203 -10.38 0.25 23.22
C VAL A 203 -9.88 1.58 22.67
N LYS A 204 -10.37 1.98 21.50
CA LYS A 204 -10.03 3.26 20.85
C LYS A 204 -10.40 4.47 21.72
N GLU A 205 -11.56 4.46 22.34
CA GLU A 205 -12.00 5.56 23.21
C GLU A 205 -11.26 5.55 24.56
N VAL A 206 -11.05 4.39 25.18
CA VAL A 206 -10.29 4.27 26.43
C VAL A 206 -8.86 4.80 26.26
N ILE A 207 -8.19 4.49 25.14
CA ILE A 207 -6.86 5.02 24.85
C ILE A 207 -6.85 6.54 24.71
N LYS A 208 -7.91 7.14 24.17
CA LYS A 208 -8.05 8.60 24.06
C LYS A 208 -8.23 9.28 25.43
N ILE A 209 -9.07 8.70 26.30
CA ILE A 209 -9.33 9.22 27.65
C ILE A 209 -8.04 9.31 28.48
N ASN A 210 -7.18 8.30 28.38
CA ASN A 210 -5.91 8.23 29.11
C ASN A 210 -4.78 9.10 28.51
N ARG A 211 -5.04 9.90 27.47
CA ARG A 211 -4.09 10.88 26.93
C ARG A 211 -4.14 12.26 27.59
N LYS A 212 -5.07 12.47 28.54
CA LYS A 212 -5.13 13.65 29.37
C LYS A 212 -4.34 13.42 30.64
#